data_6ff69835bf9a1fd9e2875f3754021db1
#
_entry.id   6ff69835bf9a1fd9e2875f3754021db1
#
_cell.length_a   1.000
_cell.length_b   1.000
_cell.length_c   1.000
_cell.angle_alpha   90.00
_cell.angle_beta   90.00
_cell.angle_gamma   90.00
#
_symmetry.space_group_name_H-M   'P 1'
#
loop_
_entity.id
_entity.type
_entity.pdbx_description
1 polymer ?
#
loop_
_entity_poly.entity_id
_entity_poly.type
_entity_poly.pdbx_seq_one_letter_code
_entity_poly.pdbx_strand_id
1 'polypeptide(L)'
;MKKKIKVDVITLHAVQNYGSVLQALATQEILKQHGCDVTIIDYVREDVQYENLAKKWSGGNPIKALAIIPTILKWKNVFQSFTKKYLDLSENTYTTEDDFKSYPLDADAYCTGSDQVWNSKWNNGILPCLYLSFVPNDKYKFAFSASFGQSKLSTEEINKTKSYLEQYNRISVRESEAKVILDEQYNIQDSVHLVDPTLCVSGEFWRKYETPRKIKDDYILIYNLNRSKEFDRYAVELSKRTGLKLVRFCTRYDQFYRPGKSMLVPEVFDFISLIDNAKFVLTDSFHATAFSLNLHTEPICVYPKEFGGRLESILRQTNTTQRHIDNYGDFDVVNRAVDFEQVDEILSLERNKASSFIDVVVEDILKQSKKGGIQSENSMH
;
A
#
# COMPACT_ATOMS: atom_id res chain seq x y z
N MET A 1 -28.88 17.07 9.78
CA MET A 1 -27.79 16.48 8.98
C MET A 1 -27.90 14.96 9.13
N LYS A 2 -27.85 14.18 8.04
CA LYS A 2 -27.79 12.72 8.17
C LYS A 2 -26.51 12.33 8.91
N LYS A 3 -26.60 11.45 9.92
CA LYS A 3 -25.44 10.89 10.62
C LYS A 3 -24.51 10.23 9.57
N LYS A 4 -23.25 10.61 9.52
CA LYS A 4 -22.26 9.94 8.66
C LYS A 4 -21.98 8.54 9.22
N ILE A 5 -21.73 7.59 8.33
CA ILE A 5 -21.29 6.24 8.69
C ILE A 5 -19.86 6.33 9.22
N LYS A 6 -19.61 5.87 10.45
CA LYS A 6 -18.27 5.76 10.99
C LYS A 6 -17.60 4.48 10.50
N VAL A 7 -16.41 4.59 9.92
CA VAL A 7 -15.61 3.47 9.43
C VAL A 7 -14.22 3.53 10.03
N ASP A 8 -13.86 2.52 10.82
CA ASP A 8 -12.51 2.37 11.35
C ASP A 8 -11.72 1.43 10.43
N VAL A 9 -10.56 1.91 9.96
CA VAL A 9 -9.71 1.20 9.00
C VAL A 9 -8.41 0.77 9.66
N ILE A 10 -8.08 -0.53 9.61
CA ILE A 10 -6.78 -1.04 9.99
C ILE A 10 -5.96 -1.38 8.75
N THR A 11 -4.74 -0.85 8.67
CA THR A 11 -3.80 -1.08 7.55
C THR A 11 -2.35 -0.87 7.98
N LEU A 12 -1.39 -1.12 7.08
CA LEU A 12 0.05 -0.97 7.34
C LEU A 12 0.50 0.50 7.18
N HIS A 13 -0.10 1.44 7.91
CA HIS A 13 0.22 2.87 7.83
C HIS A 13 1.47 3.28 8.63
N ALA A 14 1.86 2.51 9.65
CA ALA A 14 2.95 2.86 10.57
C ALA A 14 4.33 2.32 10.13
N VAL A 15 4.45 1.77 8.92
CA VAL A 15 5.70 1.25 8.37
C VAL A 15 6.48 2.34 7.64
N GLN A 16 7.82 2.23 7.62
CA GLN A 16 8.70 3.20 6.95
C GLN A 16 8.76 2.93 5.43
N ASN A 17 7.59 3.01 4.77
CA ASN A 17 7.40 2.76 3.35
C ASN A 17 6.47 3.81 2.74
N TYR A 18 6.93 4.48 1.69
CA TYR A 18 6.21 5.56 1.02
C TYR A 18 4.87 5.10 0.43
N GLY A 19 4.87 3.95 -0.23
CA GLY A 19 3.64 3.40 -0.79
C GLY A 19 2.61 3.02 0.27
N SER A 20 3.06 2.43 1.39
CA SER A 20 2.18 2.01 2.47
C SER A 20 1.45 3.18 3.13
N VAL A 21 2.13 4.31 3.36
CA VAL A 21 1.47 5.49 3.95
C VAL A 21 0.56 6.21 2.94
N LEU A 22 0.93 6.20 1.65
CA LEU A 22 0.12 6.80 0.58
C LEU A 22 -1.14 5.97 0.27
N GLN A 23 -1.07 4.63 0.32
CA GLN A 23 -2.28 3.81 0.18
C GLN A 23 -3.25 3.99 1.35
N ALA A 24 -2.73 4.22 2.58
CA ALA A 24 -3.58 4.53 3.73
C ALA A 24 -4.32 5.87 3.54
N LEU A 25 -3.61 6.90 3.05
CA LEU A 25 -4.22 8.18 2.70
C LEU A 25 -5.28 8.01 1.58
N ALA A 26 -4.97 7.27 0.52
CA ALA A 26 -5.92 7.01 -0.56
C ALA A 26 -7.17 6.29 -0.06
N THR A 27 -7.01 5.24 0.78
CA THR A 27 -8.14 4.51 1.38
C THR A 27 -9.04 5.45 2.18
N GLN A 28 -8.44 6.28 3.04
CA GLN A 28 -9.17 7.27 3.84
C GLN A 28 -9.97 8.22 2.95
N GLU A 29 -9.33 8.79 1.93
CA GLU A 29 -9.98 9.79 1.06
C GLU A 29 -11.07 9.17 0.18
N ILE A 30 -10.91 7.95 -0.33
CA ILE A 30 -11.93 7.23 -1.08
C ILE A 30 -13.17 7.02 -0.20
N LEU A 31 -13.03 6.50 1.01
CA LEU A 31 -14.15 6.28 1.92
C LEU A 31 -14.84 7.60 2.30
N LYS A 32 -14.08 8.68 2.53
CA LYS A 32 -14.63 10.03 2.78
C LYS A 32 -15.45 10.56 1.59
N GLN A 33 -14.98 10.32 0.36
CA GLN A 33 -15.71 10.71 -0.86
C GLN A 33 -17.06 9.99 -0.97
N HIS A 34 -17.20 8.78 -0.40
CA HIS A 34 -18.45 8.04 -0.32
C HIS A 34 -19.28 8.37 0.93
N GLY A 35 -18.95 9.47 1.62
CA GLY A 35 -19.74 10.01 2.73
C GLY A 35 -19.46 9.39 4.09
N CYS A 36 -18.41 8.60 4.23
CA CYS A 36 -18.00 8.03 5.51
C CYS A 36 -17.25 9.04 6.38
N ASP A 37 -17.35 8.86 7.70
CA ASP A 37 -16.46 9.42 8.71
C ASP A 37 -15.40 8.37 9.03
N VAL A 38 -14.14 8.63 8.68
CA VAL A 38 -13.10 7.60 8.62
C VAL A 38 -12.06 7.83 9.69
N THR A 39 -11.72 6.78 10.42
CA THR A 39 -10.60 6.75 11.36
C THR A 39 -9.62 5.65 10.93
N ILE A 40 -8.34 5.99 10.81
CA ILE A 40 -7.28 4.99 10.64
C ILE A 40 -6.87 4.52 12.04
N ILE A 41 -7.06 3.25 12.35
CA ILE A 41 -6.64 2.66 13.61
C ILE A 41 -5.11 2.74 13.70
N ASP A 42 -4.59 3.45 14.69
CA ASP A 42 -3.14 3.62 14.90
C ASP A 42 -2.51 2.35 15.47
N TYR A 43 -2.51 1.28 14.64
CA TYR A 43 -1.89 0.00 14.99
C TYR A 43 -0.41 0.01 14.59
N VAL A 44 0.45 0.00 15.59
CA VAL A 44 1.92 0.03 15.45
C VAL A 44 2.52 -1.29 15.93
N ARG A 45 2.83 -2.18 15.00
CA ARG A 45 3.47 -3.47 15.31
C ARG A 45 4.77 -3.26 16.07
N GLU A 46 5.10 -4.18 16.97
CA GLU A 46 6.31 -4.12 17.78
C GLU A 46 7.59 -3.96 16.94
N ASP A 47 7.69 -4.70 15.84
CA ASP A 47 8.88 -4.71 14.98
C ASP A 47 9.11 -3.44 14.16
N VAL A 48 8.10 -2.55 14.08
CA VAL A 48 8.19 -1.26 13.37
C VAL A 48 8.22 -0.05 14.30
N GLN A 49 8.10 -0.25 15.61
CA GLN A 49 8.31 0.80 16.61
C GLN A 49 9.74 1.34 16.50
N TYR A 50 9.90 2.64 16.60
CA TYR A 50 11.19 3.31 16.36
C TYR A 50 12.30 2.82 17.29
N GLU A 51 11.94 2.41 18.49
CA GLU A 51 12.83 1.85 19.53
C GLU A 51 13.43 0.51 19.09
N ASN A 52 12.68 -0.27 18.31
CA ASN A 52 13.04 -1.61 17.86
C ASN A 52 13.76 -1.63 16.50
N LEU A 53 13.67 -0.54 15.73
CA LEU A 53 14.22 -0.48 14.37
C LEU A 53 15.74 -0.67 14.33
N ALA A 54 16.47 -0.11 15.30
CA ALA A 54 17.92 -0.27 15.34
C ALA A 54 18.32 -1.75 15.48
N LYS A 55 17.65 -2.52 16.34
CA LYS A 55 17.86 -3.95 16.50
C LYS A 55 17.47 -4.71 15.23
N LYS A 56 16.29 -4.41 14.65
CA LYS A 56 15.78 -5.05 13.43
C LYS A 56 16.76 -4.88 12.26
N TRP A 57 17.20 -3.66 11.98
CA TRP A 57 18.02 -3.35 10.81
C TRP A 57 19.51 -3.70 10.99
N SER A 58 19.99 -3.83 12.22
CA SER A 58 21.38 -4.22 12.51
C SER A 58 21.60 -5.72 12.52
N GLY A 59 20.54 -6.52 12.67
CA GLY A 59 20.66 -7.96 12.90
C GLY A 59 21.46 -8.26 14.16
N GLY A 60 21.41 -7.40 15.18
CA GLY A 60 22.16 -7.53 16.43
C GLY A 60 23.60 -6.99 16.40
N ASN A 61 24.08 -6.49 15.27
CA ASN A 61 25.43 -5.90 15.17
C ASN A 61 25.44 -4.48 15.75
N PRO A 62 26.23 -4.16 16.80
CA PRO A 62 26.21 -2.86 17.47
C PRO A 62 26.68 -1.70 16.59
N ILE A 63 27.67 -1.93 15.70
CA ILE A 63 28.18 -0.90 14.80
C ILE A 63 27.10 -0.53 13.77
N LYS A 64 26.43 -1.54 13.21
CA LYS A 64 25.30 -1.30 12.29
C LYS A 64 24.12 -0.63 12.99
N ALA A 65 23.85 -1.01 14.26
CA ALA A 65 22.82 -0.37 15.08
C ALA A 65 23.08 1.12 15.26
N LEU A 66 24.33 1.51 15.56
CA LEU A 66 24.72 2.91 15.66
C LEU A 66 24.62 3.63 14.31
N ALA A 67 25.09 2.99 13.24
CA ALA A 67 25.09 3.59 11.89
C ALA A 67 23.70 3.85 11.30
N ILE A 68 22.67 3.11 11.72
CA ILE A 68 21.28 3.29 11.23
C ILE A 68 20.51 4.39 11.97
N ILE A 69 20.97 4.84 13.16
CA ILE A 69 20.27 5.83 13.99
C ILE A 69 19.89 7.11 13.21
N PRO A 70 20.79 7.74 12.42
CA PRO A 70 20.40 8.94 11.65
C PRO A 70 19.26 8.69 10.67
N THR A 71 19.21 7.50 10.07
CA THR A 71 18.09 7.10 9.19
C THR A 71 16.80 6.96 10.00
N ILE A 72 16.85 6.31 11.17
CA ILE A 72 15.68 6.12 12.04
C ILE A 72 15.11 7.46 12.49
N LEU A 73 15.95 8.40 12.90
CA LEU A 73 15.52 9.74 13.28
C LEU A 73 14.86 10.48 12.10
N LYS A 74 15.42 10.37 10.90
CA LYS A 74 14.82 10.96 9.71
C LYS A 74 13.51 10.27 9.34
N TRP A 75 13.42 8.94 9.43
CA TRP A 75 12.17 8.20 9.23
C TRP A 75 11.08 8.64 10.20
N LYS A 76 11.43 8.76 11.49
CA LYS A 76 10.49 9.25 12.50
C LYS A 76 9.93 10.62 12.11
N ASN A 77 10.80 11.54 11.71
CA ASN A 77 10.36 12.86 11.27
C ASN A 77 9.47 12.79 10.01
N VAL A 78 9.87 12.06 8.98
CA VAL A 78 9.16 12.00 7.68
C VAL A 78 7.82 11.28 7.83
N PHE A 79 7.83 10.04 8.33
CA PHE A 79 6.62 9.20 8.34
C PHE A 79 5.67 9.57 9.46
N GLN A 80 6.15 9.83 10.68
CA GLN A 80 5.28 10.19 11.79
C GLN A 80 4.66 11.59 11.60
N SER A 81 5.41 12.55 11.03
CA SER A 81 4.84 13.86 10.70
C SER A 81 3.78 13.75 9.60
N PHE A 82 4.00 12.88 8.61
CA PHE A 82 3.03 12.62 7.57
C PHE A 82 1.75 12.00 8.12
N THR A 83 1.86 10.88 8.87
CA THR A 83 0.68 10.18 9.39
C THR A 83 -0.13 11.07 10.33
N LYS A 84 0.52 11.79 11.25
CA LYS A 84 -0.16 12.74 12.16
C LYS A 84 -0.83 13.92 11.45
N LYS A 85 -0.33 14.33 10.28
CA LYS A 85 -0.87 15.50 9.56
C LYS A 85 -1.97 15.15 8.57
N TYR A 86 -1.90 13.97 7.96
CA TYR A 86 -2.73 13.63 6.80
C TYR A 86 -3.66 12.44 7.03
N LEU A 87 -3.45 11.66 8.09
CA LEU A 87 -4.36 10.58 8.46
C LEU A 87 -5.16 10.96 9.70
N ASP A 88 -6.44 10.67 9.69
CA ASP A 88 -7.31 10.78 10.86
C ASP A 88 -7.10 9.53 11.72
N LEU A 89 -6.08 9.59 12.57
CA LEU A 89 -5.71 8.48 13.44
C LEU A 89 -6.66 8.33 14.62
N SER A 90 -6.83 7.10 15.13
CA SER A 90 -7.51 6.85 16.40
C SER A 90 -6.81 7.58 17.56
N GLU A 91 -7.57 7.91 18.60
CA GLU A 91 -7.02 8.59 19.80
C GLU A 91 -5.95 7.74 20.51
N ASN A 92 -6.17 6.42 20.56
CA ASN A 92 -5.25 5.48 21.16
C ASN A 92 -4.38 4.81 20.10
N THR A 93 -3.12 4.53 20.45
CA THR A 93 -2.21 3.68 19.68
C THR A 93 -2.34 2.23 20.16
N TYR A 94 -2.49 1.30 19.24
CA TYR A 94 -2.61 -0.13 19.49
C TYR A 94 -1.31 -0.83 19.11
N THR A 95 -0.79 -1.67 19.97
CA THR A 95 0.47 -2.40 19.76
C THR A 95 0.31 -3.90 19.95
N THR A 96 -0.67 -4.31 20.72
CA THR A 96 -1.00 -5.69 21.05
C THR A 96 -2.49 -5.97 20.84
N GLU A 97 -2.87 -7.26 20.81
CA GLU A 97 -4.28 -7.67 20.76
C GLU A 97 -5.06 -7.24 22.03
N ASP A 98 -4.38 -7.13 23.18
CA ASP A 98 -5.02 -6.72 24.44
C ASP A 98 -5.34 -5.24 24.50
N ASP A 99 -4.65 -4.39 23.71
CA ASP A 99 -4.96 -2.98 23.60
C ASP A 99 -6.37 -2.77 23.03
N PHE A 100 -6.83 -3.61 22.11
CA PHE A 100 -8.19 -3.54 21.55
C PHE A 100 -9.29 -3.86 22.57
N LYS A 101 -8.96 -4.64 23.61
CA LYS A 101 -9.87 -4.91 24.72
C LYS A 101 -9.88 -3.75 25.73
N SER A 102 -8.70 -3.16 25.96
CA SER A 102 -8.52 -2.05 26.91
C SER A 102 -9.09 -0.74 26.38
N TYR A 103 -9.01 -0.53 25.07
CA TYR A 103 -9.49 0.67 24.37
C TYR A 103 -10.41 0.26 23.21
N PRO A 104 -11.66 -0.18 23.53
CA PRO A 104 -12.59 -0.65 22.51
C PRO A 104 -12.95 0.46 21.52
N LEU A 105 -12.97 0.10 20.24
CA LEU A 105 -13.39 0.97 19.16
C LEU A 105 -14.91 0.88 18.97
N ASP A 106 -15.56 1.98 18.61
CA ASP A 106 -16.98 2.03 18.31
C ASP A 106 -17.23 2.71 16.96
N ALA A 107 -17.32 1.89 15.92
CA ALA A 107 -17.69 2.30 14.57
C ALA A 107 -18.93 1.54 14.08
N ASP A 108 -19.54 2.08 13.02
CA ASP A 108 -20.65 1.40 12.34
C ASP A 108 -20.12 0.24 11.48
N ALA A 109 -18.90 0.36 10.95
CA ALA A 109 -18.21 -0.67 10.17
C ALA A 109 -16.68 -0.63 10.38
N TYR A 110 -16.03 -1.77 10.09
CA TYR A 110 -14.60 -1.94 10.19
C TYR A 110 -14.02 -2.44 8.87
N CYS A 111 -12.91 -1.85 8.45
CA CYS A 111 -12.24 -2.16 7.20
C CYS A 111 -10.82 -2.68 7.42
N THR A 112 -10.49 -3.84 6.84
CA THR A 112 -9.10 -4.16 6.56
C THR A 112 -8.71 -3.44 5.27
N GLY A 113 -7.78 -2.50 5.36
CA GLY A 113 -7.30 -1.73 4.22
C GLY A 113 -6.33 -2.53 3.34
N SER A 114 -5.70 -1.82 2.41
CA SER A 114 -4.78 -2.40 1.45
C SER A 114 -3.39 -2.68 2.03
N ASP A 115 -2.45 -2.99 1.13
CA ASP A 115 -1.10 -3.47 1.37
C ASP A 115 -1.06 -4.94 1.85
N GLN A 116 0.10 -5.44 2.22
CA GLN A 116 0.33 -6.85 2.58
C GLN A 116 -0.18 -7.18 4.00
N VAL A 117 -1.40 -6.75 4.30
CA VAL A 117 -2.03 -6.93 5.63
C VAL A 117 -2.15 -8.39 6.02
N TRP A 118 -2.42 -9.29 5.07
CA TRP A 118 -2.58 -10.72 5.28
C TRP A 118 -1.32 -11.54 4.90
N ASN A 119 -0.18 -10.90 4.69
CA ASN A 119 1.08 -11.58 4.39
C ASN A 119 1.82 -11.99 5.67
N SER A 120 1.63 -13.24 6.10
CA SER A 120 2.26 -13.77 7.32
C SER A 120 3.80 -13.76 7.27
N LYS A 121 4.41 -13.94 6.08
CA LYS A 121 5.87 -13.88 5.91
C LYS A 121 6.40 -12.47 6.12
N TRP A 122 5.72 -11.48 5.57
CA TRP A 122 6.08 -10.07 5.74
C TRP A 122 5.82 -9.56 7.16
N ASN A 123 4.74 -10.02 7.77
CA ASN A 123 4.29 -9.57 9.08
C ASN A 123 4.95 -10.33 10.25
N ASN A 124 5.89 -11.24 9.99
CA ASN A 124 6.51 -12.12 10.99
C ASN A 124 5.48 -13.01 11.72
N GLY A 125 4.42 -13.40 11.05
CA GLY A 125 3.35 -14.23 11.57
C GLY A 125 1.97 -13.71 11.16
N ILE A 126 0.94 -14.46 11.57
CA ILE A 126 -0.45 -14.05 11.45
C ILE A 126 -0.74 -13.03 12.54
N LEU A 127 -1.27 -11.88 12.17
CA LEU A 127 -1.70 -10.80 13.07
C LEU A 127 -3.22 -10.75 13.08
N PRO A 128 -3.89 -11.31 14.10
CA PRO A 128 -5.35 -11.43 14.11
C PRO A 128 -6.08 -10.08 13.96
N CYS A 129 -5.54 -9.01 14.54
CA CYS A 129 -6.12 -7.68 14.40
C CYS A 129 -6.24 -7.20 12.95
N LEU A 130 -5.31 -7.59 12.06
CA LEU A 130 -5.38 -7.29 10.62
C LEU A 130 -6.46 -8.10 9.89
N TYR A 131 -7.03 -9.09 10.56
CA TYR A 131 -8.23 -9.85 10.15
C TYR A 131 -9.47 -9.43 10.92
N LEU A 132 -9.45 -8.26 11.60
CA LEU A 132 -10.56 -7.72 12.38
C LEU A 132 -11.05 -8.67 13.50
N SER A 133 -10.14 -9.44 14.13
CA SER A 133 -10.44 -10.38 15.21
C SER A 133 -11.04 -9.72 16.44
N PHE A 134 -10.74 -8.44 16.68
CA PHE A 134 -11.23 -7.65 17.80
C PHE A 134 -12.66 -7.11 17.60
N VAL A 135 -13.18 -7.18 16.36
CA VAL A 135 -14.47 -6.60 16.01
C VAL A 135 -15.60 -7.56 16.36
N PRO A 136 -16.65 -7.12 17.08
CA PRO A 136 -17.82 -7.93 17.36
C PRO A 136 -18.49 -8.49 16.10
N ASN A 137 -19.17 -9.66 16.23
CA ASN A 137 -19.76 -10.34 15.07
C ASN A 137 -20.99 -9.64 14.48
N ASP A 138 -21.63 -8.77 15.24
CA ASP A 138 -22.78 -7.97 14.82
C ASP A 138 -22.39 -6.70 14.06
N LYS A 139 -21.11 -6.33 14.03
CA LYS A 139 -20.58 -5.19 13.29
C LYS A 139 -20.25 -5.57 11.84
N TYR A 140 -20.39 -4.59 10.93
CA TYR A 140 -20.07 -4.79 9.52
C TYR A 140 -18.57 -4.83 9.31
N LYS A 141 -18.07 -5.89 8.65
CA LYS A 141 -16.64 -6.10 8.36
C LYS A 141 -16.44 -6.21 6.85
N PHE A 142 -15.50 -5.44 6.32
CA PHE A 142 -15.11 -5.54 4.91
C PHE A 142 -13.61 -5.40 4.70
N ALA A 143 -13.11 -5.87 3.55
CA ALA A 143 -11.74 -5.66 3.14
C ALA A 143 -11.71 -4.84 1.84
N PHE A 144 -10.86 -3.81 1.81
CA PHE A 144 -10.67 -2.96 0.64
C PHE A 144 -9.28 -3.13 0.07
N SER A 145 -9.18 -3.85 -1.05
CA SER A 145 -7.94 -4.16 -1.76
C SER A 145 -6.86 -4.78 -0.86
N ALA A 146 -7.24 -5.68 0.04
CA ALA A 146 -6.31 -6.39 0.92
C ALA A 146 -5.38 -7.31 0.11
N SER A 147 -4.23 -7.70 0.69
CA SER A 147 -3.24 -8.53 -0.02
C SER A 147 -2.63 -9.60 0.88
N PHE A 148 -2.55 -10.81 0.36
CA PHE A 148 -1.74 -11.88 0.94
C PHE A 148 -0.26 -11.76 0.55
N GLY A 149 0.05 -11.05 -0.55
CA GLY A 149 1.42 -10.90 -1.07
C GLY A 149 2.08 -12.22 -1.46
N GLN A 150 1.32 -13.30 -1.53
CA GLN A 150 1.74 -14.66 -1.86
C GLN A 150 0.76 -15.26 -2.87
N SER A 151 1.20 -16.23 -3.66
CA SER A 151 0.36 -16.95 -4.62
C SER A 151 -0.28 -18.21 -4.05
N LYS A 152 0.19 -18.66 -2.89
CA LYS A 152 -0.34 -19.85 -2.18
C LYS A 152 -0.05 -19.74 -0.69
N LEU A 153 -0.98 -20.17 0.13
CA LEU A 153 -0.84 -20.25 1.58
C LEU A 153 -0.66 -21.70 2.04
N SER A 154 -0.04 -21.89 3.21
CA SER A 154 0.05 -23.19 3.83
C SER A 154 -1.31 -23.60 4.43
N THR A 155 -1.56 -24.91 4.53
CA THR A 155 -2.78 -25.43 5.17
C THR A 155 -2.92 -24.95 6.63
N GLU A 156 -1.80 -24.81 7.34
CA GLU A 156 -1.78 -24.29 8.71
C GLU A 156 -2.27 -22.83 8.76
N GLU A 157 -1.79 -22.00 7.85
CA GLU A 157 -2.18 -20.59 7.77
C GLU A 157 -3.67 -20.44 7.41
N ILE A 158 -4.15 -21.23 6.45
CA ILE A 158 -5.57 -21.28 6.08
C ILE A 158 -6.42 -21.64 7.27
N ASN A 159 -6.10 -22.74 7.99
CA ASN A 159 -6.86 -23.20 9.15
C ASN A 159 -6.92 -22.16 10.28
N LYS A 160 -5.84 -21.39 10.48
CA LYS A 160 -5.79 -20.34 11.51
C LYS A 160 -6.56 -19.08 11.15
N THR A 161 -6.74 -18.78 9.87
CA THR A 161 -7.30 -17.49 9.41
C THR A 161 -8.72 -17.62 8.84
N LYS A 162 -9.15 -18.86 8.52
CA LYS A 162 -10.44 -19.13 7.88
C LYS A 162 -11.61 -18.53 8.66
N SER A 163 -11.69 -18.77 9.96
CA SER A 163 -12.76 -18.29 10.81
C SER A 163 -12.84 -16.75 10.90
N TYR A 164 -11.73 -16.05 10.65
CA TYR A 164 -11.74 -14.59 10.57
C TYR A 164 -12.32 -14.11 9.23
N LEU A 165 -11.85 -14.69 8.10
CA LEU A 165 -12.30 -14.29 6.76
C LEU A 165 -13.80 -14.63 6.51
N GLU A 166 -14.32 -15.71 7.11
CA GLU A 166 -15.75 -16.06 7.05
C GLU A 166 -16.65 -15.04 7.74
N GLN A 167 -16.12 -14.14 8.55
CA GLN A 167 -16.88 -13.09 9.22
C GLN A 167 -16.99 -11.79 8.41
N TYR A 168 -16.29 -11.70 7.27
CA TYR A 168 -16.39 -10.52 6.43
C TYR A 168 -17.70 -10.50 5.64
N ASN A 169 -18.35 -9.35 5.62
CA ASN A 169 -19.55 -9.13 4.81
C ASN A 169 -19.18 -8.93 3.33
N ARG A 170 -18.01 -8.30 3.07
CA ARG A 170 -17.49 -8.09 1.73
C ARG A 170 -15.97 -8.14 1.73
N ILE A 171 -15.39 -8.78 0.73
CA ILE A 171 -13.93 -8.84 0.56
C ILE A 171 -13.55 -8.35 -0.83
N SER A 172 -12.66 -7.36 -0.88
CA SER A 172 -11.90 -7.09 -2.09
C SER A 172 -10.41 -7.23 -1.85
N VAL A 173 -9.71 -7.72 -2.87
CA VAL A 173 -8.27 -7.99 -2.85
C VAL A 173 -7.57 -7.32 -4.01
N ARG A 174 -6.27 -7.02 -3.83
CA ARG A 174 -5.49 -6.21 -4.76
C ARG A 174 -4.87 -6.99 -5.91
N GLU A 175 -4.65 -8.27 -5.74
CA GLU A 175 -4.04 -9.13 -6.75
C GLU A 175 -5.01 -10.22 -7.19
N SER A 176 -4.92 -10.64 -8.47
CA SER A 176 -5.69 -11.77 -9.02
C SER A 176 -5.38 -13.07 -8.29
N GLU A 177 -4.12 -13.27 -7.88
CA GLU A 177 -3.69 -14.45 -7.11
C GLU A 177 -4.36 -14.50 -5.73
N ALA A 178 -4.59 -13.35 -5.10
CA ALA A 178 -5.30 -13.29 -3.82
C ALA A 178 -6.78 -13.70 -3.98
N LYS A 179 -7.41 -13.35 -5.12
CA LYS A 179 -8.76 -13.85 -5.42
C LYS A 179 -8.76 -15.36 -5.60
N VAL A 180 -7.80 -15.93 -6.34
CA VAL A 180 -7.66 -17.40 -6.49
C VAL A 180 -7.49 -18.07 -5.12
N ILE A 181 -6.70 -17.51 -4.22
CA ILE A 181 -6.56 -18.02 -2.85
C ILE A 181 -7.91 -18.05 -2.13
N LEU A 182 -8.69 -16.97 -2.19
CA LEU A 182 -10.01 -16.90 -1.55
C LEU A 182 -10.98 -17.93 -2.16
N ASP A 183 -11.01 -18.02 -3.48
CA ASP A 183 -11.90 -18.94 -4.20
C ASP A 183 -11.55 -20.41 -3.94
N GLU A 184 -10.26 -20.78 -4.08
CA GLU A 184 -9.84 -22.20 -4.06
C GLU A 184 -9.46 -22.71 -2.68
N GLN A 185 -8.81 -21.88 -1.84
CA GLN A 185 -8.29 -22.32 -0.57
C GLN A 185 -9.23 -22.02 0.62
N TYR A 186 -10.02 -20.93 0.54
CA TYR A 186 -10.99 -20.58 1.56
C TYR A 186 -12.43 -20.89 1.19
N ASN A 187 -12.73 -21.19 -0.08
CA ASN A 187 -14.09 -21.36 -0.64
C ASN A 187 -14.97 -20.10 -0.48
N ILE A 188 -14.35 -18.91 -0.67
CA ILE A 188 -15.03 -17.60 -0.65
C ILE A 188 -15.10 -17.09 -2.09
N GLN A 189 -16.28 -17.28 -2.74
CA GLN A 189 -16.46 -17.06 -4.18
C GLN A 189 -16.84 -15.64 -4.58
N ASP A 190 -17.42 -14.85 -3.68
CA ASP A 190 -17.98 -13.53 -3.91
C ASP A 190 -16.98 -12.39 -3.64
N SER A 191 -15.69 -12.72 -3.51
CA SER A 191 -14.62 -11.74 -3.40
C SER A 191 -14.38 -10.98 -4.72
N VAL A 192 -13.94 -9.73 -4.64
CA VAL A 192 -13.73 -8.85 -5.79
C VAL A 192 -12.25 -8.51 -5.94
N HIS A 193 -11.69 -8.64 -7.16
CA HIS A 193 -10.38 -8.10 -7.48
C HIS A 193 -10.52 -6.61 -7.82
N LEU A 194 -9.84 -5.75 -7.08
CA LEU A 194 -9.75 -4.29 -7.29
C LEU A 194 -8.28 -3.87 -7.36
N VAL A 195 -7.99 -2.75 -8.00
CA VAL A 195 -6.64 -2.17 -7.96
C VAL A 195 -6.31 -1.61 -6.57
N ASP A 196 -5.02 -1.35 -6.33
CA ASP A 196 -4.57 -0.69 -5.10
C ASP A 196 -5.25 0.69 -4.93
N PRO A 197 -5.57 1.12 -3.70
CA PRO A 197 -6.17 2.43 -3.45
C PRO A 197 -5.40 3.60 -4.08
N THR A 198 -4.07 3.49 -4.23
CA THR A 198 -3.27 4.52 -4.91
C THR A 198 -3.60 4.69 -6.39
N LEU A 199 -4.21 3.70 -7.02
CA LEU A 199 -4.72 3.72 -8.40
C LEU A 199 -6.22 4.01 -8.47
N CYS A 200 -6.96 3.77 -7.38
CA CYS A 200 -8.38 4.13 -7.29
C CYS A 200 -8.61 5.64 -7.31
N VAL A 201 -7.59 6.44 -6.97
CA VAL A 201 -7.58 7.89 -7.17
C VAL A 201 -6.72 8.25 -8.39
N SER A 202 -7.06 9.36 -9.07
CA SER A 202 -6.37 9.76 -10.31
C SER A 202 -4.99 10.36 -10.08
N GLY A 203 -4.17 10.44 -11.14
CA GLY A 203 -2.91 11.20 -11.12
C GLY A 203 -3.13 12.68 -10.74
N GLU A 204 -4.24 13.28 -11.17
CA GLU A 204 -4.59 14.66 -10.77
C GLU A 204 -4.87 14.81 -9.28
N PHE A 205 -5.47 13.79 -8.64
CA PHE A 205 -5.61 13.77 -7.19
C PHE A 205 -4.24 13.84 -6.51
N TRP A 206 -3.27 13.05 -6.99
CA TRP A 206 -1.93 13.02 -6.43
C TRP A 206 -1.14 14.29 -6.68
N ARG A 207 -1.30 14.92 -7.86
CA ARG A 207 -0.64 16.19 -8.21
C ARG A 207 -1.04 17.34 -7.29
N LYS A 208 -2.19 17.28 -6.61
CA LYS A 208 -2.55 18.28 -5.57
C LYS A 208 -1.59 18.30 -4.38
N TYR A 209 -0.86 17.21 -4.17
CA TYR A 209 0.13 17.06 -3.09
C TYR A 209 1.57 17.23 -3.57
N GLU A 210 1.80 17.54 -4.85
CA GLU A 210 3.14 17.72 -5.37
C GLU A 210 3.93 18.80 -4.63
N THR A 211 5.20 18.48 -4.37
CA THR A 211 6.18 19.46 -3.90
C THR A 211 6.86 20.13 -5.09
N PRO A 212 7.47 21.32 -4.90
CA PRO A 212 8.18 22.00 -6.00
C PRO A 212 9.25 21.10 -6.63
N ARG A 213 9.39 21.18 -7.96
CA ARG A 213 10.37 20.40 -8.73
C ARG A 213 11.77 20.58 -8.19
N LYS A 214 12.42 19.49 -7.73
CA LYS A 214 13.73 19.50 -7.08
C LYS A 214 14.89 19.29 -8.05
N ILE A 215 14.62 18.71 -9.20
CA ILE A 215 15.60 18.39 -10.25
C ILE A 215 15.18 19.10 -11.52
N LYS A 216 16.06 19.99 -12.02
CA LYS A 216 15.77 20.81 -13.22
C LYS A 216 15.93 20.04 -14.53
N ASP A 217 16.95 19.17 -14.57
CA ASP A 217 17.27 18.38 -15.76
C ASP A 217 16.32 17.17 -15.90
N ASP A 218 16.27 16.59 -17.08
CA ASP A 218 15.61 15.29 -17.27
C ASP A 218 16.45 14.17 -16.64
N TYR A 219 15.76 13.20 -16.02
CA TYR A 219 16.44 12.18 -15.25
C TYR A 219 15.72 10.83 -15.28
N ILE A 220 16.51 9.81 -14.94
CA ILE A 220 16.02 8.50 -14.56
C ILE A 220 15.94 8.48 -13.03
N LEU A 221 14.74 8.30 -12.47
CA LEU A 221 14.58 8.07 -11.05
C LEU A 221 14.86 6.60 -10.72
N ILE A 222 15.73 6.36 -9.76
CA ILE A 222 15.95 5.03 -9.18
C ILE A 222 15.18 4.94 -7.87
N TYR A 223 14.19 4.04 -7.82
CA TYR A 223 13.53 3.63 -6.59
C TYR A 223 13.64 2.11 -6.44
N ASN A 224 14.62 1.67 -5.65
CA ASN A 224 15.01 0.26 -5.56
C ASN A 224 14.99 -0.21 -4.10
N LEU A 225 14.13 -1.16 -3.79
CA LEU A 225 13.95 -1.73 -2.45
C LEU A 225 14.93 -2.88 -2.19
N ASN A 226 15.22 -3.70 -3.21
CA ASN A 226 16.12 -4.84 -3.13
C ASN A 226 17.50 -4.46 -3.69
N ARG A 227 18.53 -4.51 -2.84
CA ARG A 227 19.89 -4.10 -3.22
C ARG A 227 20.51 -5.12 -4.19
N SER A 228 20.94 -4.65 -5.37
CA SER A 228 21.68 -5.45 -6.34
C SER A 228 22.77 -4.61 -7.02
N LYS A 229 23.97 -5.20 -7.15
CA LYS A 229 25.07 -4.58 -7.91
C LYS A 229 24.77 -4.59 -9.41
N GLU A 230 24.06 -5.59 -9.88
CA GLU A 230 23.64 -5.67 -11.28
C GLU A 230 22.67 -4.54 -11.63
N PHE A 231 21.68 -4.30 -10.76
CA PHE A 231 20.76 -3.19 -10.90
C PHE A 231 21.48 -1.83 -10.98
N ASP A 232 22.47 -1.61 -10.11
CA ASP A 232 23.24 -0.36 -10.11
C ASP A 232 24.10 -0.21 -11.40
N ARG A 233 24.73 -1.30 -11.90
CA ARG A 233 25.47 -1.29 -13.17
C ARG A 233 24.54 -1.01 -14.35
N TYR A 234 23.37 -1.63 -14.37
CA TYR A 234 22.36 -1.38 -15.38
C TYR A 234 21.94 0.11 -15.39
N ALA A 235 21.62 0.67 -14.23
CA ALA A 235 21.24 2.07 -14.11
C ALA A 235 22.32 3.03 -14.67
N VAL A 236 23.59 2.77 -14.35
CA VAL A 236 24.72 3.58 -14.87
C VAL A 236 24.85 3.47 -16.39
N GLU A 237 24.73 2.26 -16.93
CA GLU A 237 24.83 2.05 -18.39
C GLU A 237 23.61 2.64 -19.11
N LEU A 238 22.42 2.50 -18.56
CA LEU A 238 21.20 3.12 -19.07
C LEU A 238 21.33 4.66 -19.15
N SER A 239 21.85 5.27 -18.11
CA SER A 239 22.14 6.72 -18.07
C SER A 239 23.10 7.15 -19.17
N LYS A 240 24.18 6.40 -19.41
CA LYS A 240 25.13 6.68 -20.48
C LYS A 240 24.51 6.61 -21.86
N ARG A 241 23.68 5.59 -22.09
CA ARG A 241 23.01 5.37 -23.40
C ARG A 241 21.95 6.40 -23.71
N THR A 242 21.22 6.84 -22.68
CA THR A 242 20.14 7.82 -22.84
C THR A 242 20.61 9.27 -22.70
N GLY A 243 21.77 9.52 -22.13
CA GLY A 243 22.25 10.86 -21.77
C GLY A 243 21.54 11.47 -20.56
N LEU A 244 20.59 10.76 -19.93
CA LEU A 244 19.81 11.24 -18.80
C LEU A 244 20.58 11.13 -17.49
N LYS A 245 20.38 12.09 -16.59
CA LYS A 245 20.97 12.06 -15.26
C LYS A 245 20.33 10.97 -14.40
N LEU A 246 21.11 10.38 -13.48
CA LEU A 246 20.57 9.48 -12.47
C LEU A 246 20.21 10.26 -11.21
N VAL A 247 18.99 10.05 -10.71
CA VAL A 247 18.53 10.51 -9.40
C VAL A 247 18.12 9.28 -8.59
N ARG A 248 18.71 9.13 -7.42
CA ARG A 248 18.40 8.01 -6.53
C ARG A 248 17.55 8.47 -5.37
N PHE A 249 16.36 7.90 -5.27
CA PHE A 249 15.51 8.01 -4.10
C PHE A 249 16.06 7.06 -3.02
N CYS A 250 16.77 7.61 -2.06
CA CYS A 250 17.37 6.84 -0.98
C CYS A 250 16.38 6.67 0.16
N THR A 251 15.92 5.46 0.41
CA THR A 251 15.07 5.15 1.57
C THR A 251 15.85 5.12 2.88
N ARG A 252 17.19 5.10 2.82
CA ARG A 252 18.11 5.13 3.97
C ARG A 252 19.37 5.91 3.64
N TYR A 253 20.00 6.48 4.66
CA TYR A 253 21.24 7.26 4.47
C TYR A 253 22.39 6.44 3.90
N ASP A 254 22.53 5.17 4.27
CA ASP A 254 23.60 4.28 3.78
C ASP A 254 23.53 3.98 2.27
N GLN A 255 22.55 4.53 1.54
CA GLN A 255 22.47 4.45 0.09
C GLN A 255 23.18 5.60 -0.63
N PHE A 256 23.69 6.62 0.12
CA PHE A 256 24.25 7.86 -0.44
C PHE A 256 25.44 7.66 -1.40
N TYR A 257 26.21 6.57 -1.21
CA TYR A 257 27.39 6.27 -2.05
C TYR A 257 27.06 5.49 -3.33
N ARG A 258 25.79 5.09 -3.51
CA ARG A 258 25.36 4.36 -4.70
C ARG A 258 25.17 5.31 -5.89
N PRO A 259 25.23 4.80 -7.16
CA PRO A 259 25.11 5.63 -8.35
C PRO A 259 23.86 6.51 -8.36
N GLY A 260 24.02 7.74 -8.83
CA GLY A 260 22.99 8.76 -8.97
C GLY A 260 23.07 9.89 -7.93
N LYS A 261 22.45 11.02 -8.23
CA LYS A 261 22.27 12.12 -7.26
C LYS A 261 21.34 11.64 -6.16
N SER A 262 21.86 11.53 -4.94
CA SER A 262 21.11 11.00 -3.80
C SER A 262 20.08 12.00 -3.27
N MET A 263 18.83 11.59 -3.20
CA MET A 263 17.75 12.23 -2.45
C MET A 263 17.57 11.44 -1.15
N LEU A 264 18.12 11.94 -0.05
CA LEU A 264 18.24 11.19 1.20
C LEU A 264 16.97 11.26 2.04
N VAL A 265 16.22 10.19 2.08
CA VAL A 265 14.95 10.02 2.82
C VAL A 265 14.06 11.27 2.64
N PRO A 266 13.59 11.52 1.39
CA PRO A 266 12.76 12.67 1.08
C PRO A 266 11.45 12.67 1.87
N GLU A 267 10.72 13.79 1.89
CA GLU A 267 9.37 13.85 2.45
C GLU A 267 8.41 12.97 1.64
N VAL A 268 7.29 12.54 2.26
CA VAL A 268 6.41 11.54 1.62
C VAL A 268 5.90 12.00 0.26
N PHE A 269 5.50 13.25 0.13
CA PHE A 269 5.01 13.77 -1.15
C PHE A 269 6.10 14.08 -2.18
N ASP A 270 7.37 14.10 -1.77
CA ASP A 270 8.49 14.12 -2.74
C ASP A 270 8.53 12.85 -3.59
N PHE A 271 7.96 11.75 -3.08
CA PHE A 271 7.84 10.50 -3.85
C PHE A 271 7.00 10.72 -5.11
N ILE A 272 5.87 11.42 -4.97
CA ILE A 272 4.99 11.77 -6.08
C ILE A 272 5.72 12.68 -7.07
N SER A 273 6.27 13.81 -6.57
CA SER A 273 6.92 14.82 -7.40
C SER A 273 8.16 14.28 -8.14
N LEU A 274 8.94 13.40 -7.50
CA LEU A 274 10.11 12.81 -8.14
C LEU A 274 9.73 11.77 -9.19
N ILE A 275 8.61 11.08 -9.07
CA ILE A 275 8.08 10.19 -10.11
C ILE A 275 7.50 11.00 -11.27
N ASP A 276 6.60 11.94 -10.99
CA ASP A 276 5.88 12.71 -12.02
C ASP A 276 6.82 13.54 -12.92
N ASN A 277 7.94 14.00 -12.36
CA ASN A 277 8.94 14.78 -13.10
C ASN A 277 10.09 13.96 -13.70
N ALA A 278 10.10 12.63 -13.56
CA ALA A 278 11.11 11.77 -14.15
C ALA A 278 10.80 11.43 -15.61
N LYS A 279 11.83 11.21 -16.43
CA LYS A 279 11.63 10.64 -17.78
C LYS A 279 11.37 9.15 -17.73
N PHE A 280 12.10 8.45 -16.83
CA PHE A 280 11.93 7.03 -16.56
C PHE A 280 12.03 6.78 -15.06
N VAL A 281 11.30 5.78 -14.57
CA VAL A 281 11.42 5.26 -13.19
C VAL A 281 11.93 3.84 -13.23
N LEU A 282 13.20 3.63 -12.89
CA LEU A 282 13.79 2.30 -12.77
C LEU A 282 13.53 1.75 -11.36
N THR A 283 12.75 0.67 -11.27
CA THR A 283 12.22 0.21 -9.98
C THR A 283 11.97 -1.29 -9.91
N ASP A 284 11.99 -1.81 -8.67
CA ASP A 284 11.52 -3.14 -8.28
C ASP A 284 10.33 -3.04 -7.29
N SER A 285 9.69 -1.87 -7.22
CA SER A 285 8.62 -1.56 -6.28
C SER A 285 7.26 -1.52 -6.98
N PHE A 286 6.28 -2.25 -6.40
CA PHE A 286 4.89 -2.16 -6.82
C PHE A 286 4.36 -0.71 -6.82
N HIS A 287 4.51 0.00 -5.70
CA HIS A 287 3.96 1.35 -5.60
C HIS A 287 4.65 2.35 -6.54
N ALA A 288 5.98 2.24 -6.74
CA ALA A 288 6.64 3.11 -7.71
C ALA A 288 6.16 2.85 -9.14
N THR A 289 5.89 1.59 -9.50
CA THR A 289 5.27 1.23 -10.77
C THR A 289 3.84 1.79 -10.87
N ALA A 290 3.02 1.59 -9.83
CA ALA A 290 1.65 2.10 -9.78
C ALA A 290 1.58 3.62 -9.94
N PHE A 291 2.40 4.36 -9.19
CA PHE A 291 2.50 5.81 -9.32
C PHE A 291 3.02 6.25 -10.68
N SER A 292 4.01 5.55 -11.26
CA SER A 292 4.51 5.85 -12.60
C SER A 292 3.41 5.75 -13.65
N LEU A 293 2.62 4.68 -13.63
CA LEU A 293 1.51 4.50 -14.56
C LEU A 293 0.41 5.55 -14.33
N ASN A 294 0.08 5.84 -13.09
CA ASN A 294 -0.97 6.82 -12.74
C ASN A 294 -0.58 8.28 -13.06
N LEU A 295 0.73 8.59 -13.06
CA LEU A 295 1.27 9.92 -13.32
C LEU A 295 1.81 10.08 -14.75
N HIS A 296 1.63 9.10 -15.62
CA HIS A 296 2.14 9.07 -17.01
C HIS A 296 3.66 9.16 -17.11
N THR A 297 4.36 8.52 -16.20
CA THR A 297 5.82 8.38 -16.23
C THR A 297 6.19 6.97 -16.66
N GLU A 298 7.13 6.82 -17.57
CA GLU A 298 7.59 5.54 -18.12
C GLU A 298 8.28 4.67 -17.06
N PRO A 299 7.69 3.59 -16.53
CA PRO A 299 8.39 2.70 -15.61
C PRO A 299 9.34 1.77 -16.37
N ILE A 300 10.45 1.38 -15.73
CA ILE A 300 11.31 0.26 -16.12
C ILE A 300 11.33 -0.68 -14.91
N CYS A 301 10.67 -1.82 -15.06
CA CYS A 301 10.37 -2.70 -13.94
C CYS A 301 11.31 -3.91 -13.90
N VAL A 302 11.86 -4.19 -12.73
CA VAL A 302 12.62 -5.40 -12.43
C VAL A 302 11.84 -6.20 -11.40
N TYR A 303 11.46 -7.43 -11.75
CA TYR A 303 10.73 -8.26 -10.78
C TYR A 303 11.66 -8.72 -9.66
N PRO A 304 11.31 -8.47 -8.40
CA PRO A 304 12.04 -9.04 -7.28
C PRO A 304 11.86 -10.56 -7.26
N LYS A 305 12.87 -11.28 -6.78
CA LYS A 305 12.82 -12.74 -6.65
C LYS A 305 11.68 -13.22 -5.75
N GLU A 306 11.38 -12.45 -4.71
CA GLU A 306 10.25 -12.68 -3.82
C GLU A 306 9.19 -11.61 -4.05
N PHE A 307 7.91 -11.99 -4.02
CA PHE A 307 6.77 -11.08 -4.19
C PHE A 307 6.70 -10.34 -5.54
N GLY A 308 7.35 -10.88 -6.59
CA GLY A 308 7.33 -10.31 -7.95
C GLY A 308 5.95 -10.33 -8.62
N GLY A 309 5.09 -11.27 -8.26
CA GLY A 309 3.75 -11.43 -8.84
C GLY A 309 2.89 -10.16 -8.79
N ARG A 310 3.07 -9.30 -7.78
CA ARG A 310 2.33 -8.03 -7.69
C ARG A 310 2.71 -7.03 -8.79
N LEU A 311 4.01 -6.97 -9.16
CA LEU A 311 4.45 -6.14 -10.28
C LEU A 311 3.96 -6.71 -11.61
N GLU A 312 4.04 -8.03 -11.75
CA GLU A 312 3.52 -8.71 -12.94
C GLU A 312 2.00 -8.48 -13.08
N SER A 313 1.25 -8.60 -11.99
CA SER A 313 -0.20 -8.39 -11.98
C SER A 313 -0.58 -6.99 -12.47
N ILE A 314 0.04 -5.92 -11.94
CA ILE A 314 -0.28 -4.56 -12.36
C ILE A 314 0.13 -4.30 -13.82
N LEU A 315 1.30 -4.79 -14.28
CA LEU A 315 1.72 -4.60 -15.67
C LEU A 315 0.81 -5.35 -16.65
N ARG A 316 0.33 -6.55 -16.29
CA ARG A 316 -0.68 -7.27 -17.09
C ARG A 316 -2.02 -6.53 -17.10
N GLN A 317 -2.50 -6.09 -15.94
CA GLN A 317 -3.78 -5.40 -15.81
C GLN A 317 -3.83 -4.09 -16.60
N THR A 318 -2.72 -3.37 -16.67
CA THR A 318 -2.60 -2.10 -17.40
C THR A 318 -2.07 -2.27 -18.83
N ASN A 319 -1.91 -3.51 -19.31
CA ASN A 319 -1.35 -3.84 -20.65
C ASN A 319 0.02 -3.19 -20.91
N THR A 320 0.89 -3.18 -19.89
CA THR A 320 2.22 -2.54 -19.94
C THR A 320 3.36 -3.50 -19.66
N THR A 321 3.18 -4.79 -19.93
CA THR A 321 4.20 -5.85 -19.68
C THR A 321 5.51 -5.62 -20.41
N GLN A 322 5.51 -4.87 -21.53
CA GLN A 322 6.71 -4.47 -22.27
C GLN A 322 7.65 -3.56 -21.44
N ARG A 323 7.21 -3.08 -20.31
CA ARG A 323 8.04 -2.28 -19.38
C ARG A 323 8.83 -3.10 -18.38
N HIS A 324 8.64 -4.41 -18.35
CA HIS A 324 9.48 -5.34 -17.61
C HIS A 324 10.75 -5.66 -18.39
N ILE A 325 11.88 -5.76 -17.69
CA ILE A 325 13.13 -6.27 -18.21
C ILE A 325 13.45 -7.63 -17.56
N ASP A 326 13.63 -8.67 -18.39
CA ASP A 326 13.97 -10.01 -17.92
C ASP A 326 15.43 -10.12 -17.48
N ASN A 327 16.29 -9.28 -18.03
CA ASN A 327 17.72 -9.26 -17.74
C ASN A 327 18.31 -7.86 -17.89
N TYR A 328 19.43 -7.64 -17.24
CA TYR A 328 20.14 -6.35 -17.24
C TYR A 328 20.93 -6.06 -18.55
N GLY A 329 20.66 -6.77 -19.64
CA GLY A 329 21.15 -6.46 -21.00
C GLY A 329 20.09 -5.76 -21.86
N ASP A 330 18.86 -5.67 -21.39
CA ASP A 330 17.74 -5.09 -22.13
C ASP A 330 17.70 -3.56 -21.98
N PHE A 331 18.42 -2.87 -22.85
CA PHE A 331 18.40 -1.41 -22.90
C PHE A 331 17.39 -0.85 -23.91
N ASP A 332 16.78 -1.72 -24.72
CA ASP A 332 15.78 -1.30 -25.70
C ASP A 332 14.42 -0.98 -25.06
N VAL A 333 14.25 -1.30 -23.79
CA VAL A 333 13.07 -0.94 -23.01
C VAL A 333 12.70 0.55 -23.09
N VAL A 334 13.66 1.43 -23.28
CA VAL A 334 13.41 2.89 -23.42
C VAL A 334 12.65 3.26 -24.70
N ASN A 335 12.66 2.38 -25.71
CA ASN A 335 11.98 2.56 -26.98
C ASN A 335 10.58 1.92 -27.01
N ARG A 336 10.20 1.19 -25.97
CA ARG A 336 8.89 0.50 -25.84
C ARG A 336 7.92 1.38 -25.03
N ALA A 337 7.44 2.45 -25.64
CA ALA A 337 6.56 3.41 -24.99
C ALA A 337 5.31 2.76 -24.38
N VAL A 338 4.81 3.37 -23.29
CA VAL A 338 3.50 3.07 -22.71
C VAL A 338 2.43 3.82 -23.49
N ASP A 339 1.35 3.15 -23.84
CA ASP A 339 0.12 3.78 -24.29
C ASP A 339 -0.66 4.27 -23.07
N PHE A 340 -0.43 5.53 -22.68
CA PHE A 340 -1.06 6.11 -21.50
C PHE A 340 -2.55 6.39 -21.71
N GLU A 341 -3.05 6.54 -22.95
CA GLU A 341 -4.48 6.63 -23.20
C GLU A 341 -5.16 5.32 -22.84
N GLN A 342 -4.60 4.18 -23.28
CA GLN A 342 -5.10 2.86 -22.91
C GLN A 342 -5.00 2.60 -21.39
N VAL A 343 -3.90 3.02 -20.75
CA VAL A 343 -3.75 2.91 -19.28
C VAL A 343 -4.83 3.69 -18.55
N ASP A 344 -5.13 4.93 -18.99
CA ASP A 344 -6.17 5.75 -18.39
C ASP A 344 -7.56 5.17 -18.56
N GLU A 345 -7.88 4.60 -19.73
CA GLU A 345 -9.14 3.89 -19.95
C GLU A 345 -9.28 2.70 -18.97
N ILE A 346 -8.25 1.87 -18.86
CA ILE A 346 -8.24 0.73 -17.93
C ILE A 346 -8.39 1.20 -16.49
N LEU A 347 -7.58 2.18 -16.07
CA LEU A 347 -7.66 2.70 -14.69
C LEU A 347 -8.99 3.39 -14.39
N SER A 348 -9.62 4.04 -15.37
CA SER A 348 -10.96 4.61 -15.22
C SER A 348 -12.00 3.54 -14.94
N LEU A 349 -11.96 2.42 -15.66
CA LEU A 349 -12.85 1.28 -15.42
C LEU A 349 -12.63 0.68 -14.03
N GLU A 350 -11.38 0.51 -13.63
CA GLU A 350 -11.03 -0.03 -12.30
C GLU A 350 -11.44 0.93 -11.16
N ARG A 351 -11.32 2.24 -11.35
CA ARG A 351 -11.81 3.26 -10.40
C ARG A 351 -13.33 3.18 -10.24
N ASN A 352 -14.08 3.05 -11.34
CA ASN A 352 -15.52 2.89 -11.31
C ASN A 352 -15.94 1.60 -10.59
N LYS A 353 -15.20 0.51 -10.81
CA LYS A 353 -15.42 -0.77 -10.14
C LYS A 353 -15.16 -0.65 -8.63
N ALA A 354 -14.09 0.02 -8.22
CA ALA A 354 -13.77 0.27 -6.81
C ALA A 354 -14.83 1.19 -6.16
N SER A 355 -15.25 2.25 -6.84
CA SER A 355 -16.33 3.14 -6.38
C SER A 355 -17.63 2.36 -6.17
N SER A 356 -18.04 1.55 -7.15
CA SER A 356 -19.24 0.72 -7.04
C SER A 356 -19.16 -0.28 -5.89
N PHE A 357 -17.99 -0.86 -5.63
CA PHE A 357 -17.79 -1.73 -4.48
C PHE A 357 -18.03 -0.99 -3.16
N ILE A 358 -17.49 0.21 -3.00
CA ILE A 358 -17.70 1.02 -1.79
C ILE A 358 -19.15 1.49 -1.67
N ASP A 359 -19.81 1.85 -2.76
CA ASP A 359 -21.25 2.21 -2.75
C ASP A 359 -22.10 1.05 -2.21
N VAL A 360 -21.84 -0.18 -2.66
CA VAL A 360 -22.52 -1.38 -2.15
C VAL A 360 -22.22 -1.60 -0.66
N VAL A 361 -20.97 -1.43 -0.22
CA VAL A 361 -20.59 -1.52 1.20
C VAL A 361 -21.38 -0.50 2.03
N VAL A 362 -21.42 0.77 1.61
CA VAL A 362 -22.16 1.85 2.28
C VAL A 362 -23.66 1.53 2.36
N GLU A 363 -24.27 1.06 1.27
CA GLU A 363 -25.67 0.65 1.27
C GLU A 363 -25.95 -0.51 2.24
N ASP A 364 -25.07 -1.51 2.28
CA ASP A 364 -25.23 -2.66 3.16
C ASP A 364 -25.15 -2.25 4.63
N ILE A 365 -24.21 -1.37 5.01
CA ILE A 365 -24.10 -0.80 6.36
C ILE A 365 -25.39 -0.06 6.75
N LEU A 366 -25.93 0.76 5.86
CA LEU A 366 -27.17 1.50 6.10
C LEU A 366 -28.38 0.56 6.27
N LYS A 367 -28.43 -0.54 5.52
CA LYS A 367 -29.48 -1.56 5.66
C LYS A 367 -29.40 -2.30 7.01
N GLN A 368 -28.17 -2.64 7.44
CA GLN A 368 -27.93 -3.32 8.72
C GLN A 368 -28.31 -2.43 9.90
N SER A 369 -27.93 -1.14 9.88
CA SER A 369 -28.26 -0.17 10.93
C SER A 369 -29.79 0.01 11.11
N LYS A 370 -30.55 -0.01 10.01
CA LYS A 370 -32.03 0.08 10.08
C LYS A 370 -32.66 -1.16 10.70
N LYS A 371 -32.17 -2.37 10.42
CA LYS A 371 -32.66 -3.62 11.00
C LYS A 371 -32.41 -3.68 12.52
N GLY A 372 -31.24 -3.25 12.98
CA GLY A 372 -30.89 -3.17 14.40
C GLY A 372 -31.77 -2.17 15.19
N GLY A 373 -32.12 -1.03 14.59
CA GLY A 373 -33.02 -0.04 15.19
C GLY A 373 -34.44 -0.54 15.40
N ILE A 374 -35.00 -1.31 14.44
CA ILE A 374 -36.35 -1.88 14.54
C ILE A 374 -36.41 -2.96 15.63
N GLN A 375 -35.35 -3.76 15.80
CA GLN A 375 -35.33 -4.80 16.85
C GLN A 375 -35.21 -4.19 18.26
N SER A 376 -34.51 -3.07 18.46
CA SER A 376 -34.43 -2.41 19.76
C SER A 376 -35.75 -1.75 20.18
N GLU A 377 -36.53 -1.19 19.26
CA GLU A 377 -37.86 -0.66 19.55
C GLU A 377 -38.90 -1.75 19.91
N ASN A 378 -38.81 -2.91 19.25
CA ASN A 378 -39.73 -4.05 19.53
C ASN A 378 -39.37 -4.81 20.82
N SER A 379 -38.15 -4.62 21.38
CA SER A 379 -37.76 -5.25 22.65
C SER A 379 -38.05 -4.39 23.88
N MET A 380 -38.54 -3.15 23.70
CA MET A 380 -38.96 -2.22 24.77
C MET A 380 -40.46 -2.19 24.98
N HIS A 381 -41.22 -3.04 24.29
CA HIS A 381 -42.64 -3.28 24.49
C HIS A 381 -42.86 -4.74 24.95
#